data_d6b74cc266d20f1ea00f9cddb9aec151
#
_entry.id   d6b74cc266d20f1ea00f9cddb9aec151
#
_cell.length_a   1.000
_cell.length_b   1.000
_cell.length_c   1.000
_cell.angle_alpha   90.00
_cell.angle_beta   90.00
_cell.angle_gamma   90.00
#
_symmetry.space_group_name_H-M   'P 1'
#
loop_
_entity.id
_entity.type
_entity.pdbx_description
1 polymer ?
#
loop_
_entity_poly.entity_id
_entity_poly.type
_entity_poly.pdbx_seq_one_letter_code
_entity_poly.pdbx_strand_id
1 'polypeptide(L)'
;YHKDRHSGIIMPPIKKYELGIRGDDTMPGTGLPCAIEDEERLRVSMYPHFKRAVHGDGIVIEHVHFYHDVLRNLINKKEGSKGKLFQINYNPRDISVVYFYDPELKLYFPIPYRNTTRKPISIWDLRAANKYLRDKGIEDIDEDALFLAHERRKKIV
;
A
#
# COMPACT_ATOMS: atom_id res chain seq x y z
N TYR A 1 -0.67 28.01 21.11
CA TYR A 1 -1.06 28.24 19.72
C TYR A 1 -2.57 28.03 19.50
N HIS A 2 -3.14 26.86 19.89
CA HIS A 2 -4.56 26.56 19.60
C HIS A 2 -5.57 27.38 20.40
N LYS A 3 -5.20 27.88 21.58
CA LYS A 3 -6.06 28.65 22.49
C LYS A 3 -5.88 30.16 22.40
N ASP A 4 -4.81 30.63 21.76
CA ASP A 4 -4.50 32.04 21.64
C ASP A 4 -5.11 32.63 20.37
N ARG A 5 -5.43 33.95 20.42
CA ARG A 5 -5.98 34.66 19.27
C ARG A 5 -4.94 34.73 18.15
N HIS A 6 -5.30 34.24 16.97
CA HIS A 6 -4.45 34.26 15.79
C HIS A 6 -4.85 35.41 14.88
N SER A 7 -3.87 36.25 14.47
CA SER A 7 -4.11 37.47 13.69
C SER A 7 -4.83 37.24 12.36
N GLY A 8 -4.52 36.17 11.65
CA GLY A 8 -5.12 35.86 10.35
C GLY A 8 -6.55 35.31 10.40
N ILE A 9 -7.01 34.80 11.55
CA ILE A 9 -8.36 34.25 11.71
C ILE A 9 -9.18 34.97 12.79
N ILE A 10 -8.59 35.98 13.43
CA ILE A 10 -9.20 36.89 14.41
C ILE A 10 -9.72 36.20 15.69
N MET A 11 -9.56 34.91 15.81
CA MET A 11 -9.98 34.09 16.95
C MET A 11 -8.99 32.94 17.20
N PRO A 12 -9.06 32.25 18.36
CA PRO A 12 -8.28 31.02 18.58
C PRO A 12 -8.61 29.96 17.53
N PRO A 13 -7.63 29.23 16.98
CA PRO A 13 -7.84 28.17 15.99
C PRO A 13 -8.83 27.10 16.44
N ILE A 14 -8.81 26.72 17.73
CA ILE A 14 -9.76 25.74 18.28
C ILE A 14 -11.21 26.21 18.19
N LYS A 15 -11.45 27.50 18.47
CA LYS A 15 -12.80 28.08 18.42
C LYS A 15 -13.30 28.15 16.98
N LYS A 16 -12.43 28.47 16.01
CA LYS A 16 -12.79 28.44 14.59
C LYS A 16 -13.13 27.03 14.12
N TYR A 17 -12.40 26.04 14.57
CA TYR A 17 -12.67 24.63 14.29
C TYR A 17 -14.02 24.19 14.86
N GLU A 18 -14.30 24.52 16.13
CA GLU A 18 -15.59 24.23 16.77
C GLU A 18 -16.77 24.89 16.04
N LEU A 19 -16.63 26.14 15.62
CA LEU A 19 -17.64 26.83 14.83
C LEU A 19 -17.84 26.18 13.47
N GLY A 20 -16.77 25.75 12.81
CA GLY A 20 -16.85 25.05 11.53
C GLY A 20 -17.63 23.74 11.63
N ILE A 21 -17.50 23.00 12.74
CA ILE A 21 -18.19 21.74 12.97
C ILE A 21 -19.63 21.96 13.42
N ARG A 22 -19.84 22.80 14.45
CA ARG A 22 -21.16 23.00 15.08
C ARG A 22 -22.02 23.99 14.34
N GLY A 23 -21.40 24.96 13.65
CA GLY A 23 -22.07 26.12 13.11
C GLY A 23 -22.33 27.18 14.16
N ASP A 24 -22.99 28.26 13.74
CA ASP A 24 -23.53 29.32 14.56
C ASP A 24 -24.95 29.72 14.06
N ASP A 25 -25.53 30.73 14.65
CA ASP A 25 -26.92 31.20 14.30
C ASP A 25 -27.03 31.69 12.84
N THR A 26 -25.91 31.91 12.15
CA THR A 26 -25.87 32.46 10.79
C THR A 26 -25.47 31.41 9.74
N MET A 27 -24.66 30.42 10.14
CA MET A 27 -24.15 29.36 9.23
C MET A 27 -24.23 27.98 9.88
N PRO A 28 -24.87 27.01 9.20
CA PRO A 28 -24.89 25.64 9.68
C PRO A 28 -23.46 25.07 9.66
N GLY A 29 -23.07 24.32 10.70
CA GLY A 29 -21.81 23.60 10.74
C GLY A 29 -21.77 22.41 9.79
N THR A 30 -20.58 21.94 9.47
CA THR A 30 -20.39 20.75 8.62
C THR A 30 -20.72 19.44 9.35
N GLY A 31 -20.92 19.47 10.67
CA GLY A 31 -21.07 18.28 11.51
C GLY A 31 -19.75 17.56 11.75
N LEU A 32 -19.78 16.58 12.64
CA LEU A 32 -18.66 15.67 12.82
C LEU A 32 -18.66 14.67 11.64
N PRO A 33 -17.48 14.35 11.08
CA PRO A 33 -17.37 13.30 10.10
C PRO A 33 -17.87 11.98 10.70
N CYS A 34 -18.47 11.13 9.88
CA CYS A 34 -18.86 9.79 10.32
C CYS A 34 -17.65 9.05 10.90
N ALA A 35 -17.86 8.34 11.99
CA ALA A 35 -16.84 7.47 12.53
C ALA A 35 -16.44 6.41 11.47
N ILE A 36 -15.14 6.15 11.39
CA ILE A 36 -14.63 5.13 10.50
C ILE A 36 -14.87 3.79 11.16
N GLU A 37 -15.75 2.99 10.59
CA GLU A 37 -16.12 1.67 11.13
C GLU A 37 -15.01 0.63 10.89
N ASP A 38 -14.26 0.76 9.78
CA ASP A 38 -13.22 -0.17 9.37
C ASP A 38 -11.86 0.56 9.26
N GLU A 39 -11.14 0.63 10.39
CA GLU A 39 -9.82 1.25 10.45
C GLU A 39 -8.78 0.51 9.61
N GLU A 40 -8.89 -0.81 9.48
CA GLU A 40 -7.95 -1.60 8.69
C GLU A 40 -8.11 -1.29 7.19
N ARG A 41 -9.35 -1.25 6.72
CA ARG A 41 -9.65 -0.85 5.35
C ARG A 41 -9.16 0.56 5.04
N LEU A 42 -9.38 1.50 5.95
CA LEU A 42 -8.86 2.85 5.80
C LEU A 42 -7.33 2.83 5.71
N ARG A 43 -6.65 2.17 6.62
CA ARG A 43 -5.19 2.06 6.63
C ARG A 43 -4.65 1.49 5.33
N VAL A 44 -5.24 0.39 4.84
CA VAL A 44 -4.86 -0.23 3.57
C VAL A 44 -5.11 0.71 2.39
N SER A 45 -6.21 1.46 2.38
CA SER A 45 -6.52 2.41 1.32
C SER A 45 -5.49 3.56 1.22
N MET A 46 -4.86 3.91 2.34
CA MET A 46 -3.82 4.96 2.40
C MET A 46 -2.42 4.44 2.01
N TYR A 47 -2.22 3.15 1.86
CA TYR A 47 -0.95 2.59 1.43
C TYR A 47 -0.62 2.96 -0.03
N PRO A 48 0.66 3.11 -0.36
CA PRO A 48 1.08 3.22 -1.75
C PRO A 48 0.64 1.97 -2.54
N HIS A 49 0.46 2.12 -3.85
CA HIS A 49 0.00 1.03 -4.69
C HIS A 49 0.78 0.91 -6.00
N PHE A 50 0.82 -0.30 -6.53
CA PHE A 50 1.21 -0.62 -7.88
C PHE A 50 -0.01 -0.94 -8.73
N LYS A 51 0.10 -0.75 -10.04
CA LYS A 51 -0.84 -1.33 -11.02
C LYS A 51 -0.17 -2.51 -11.68
N ARG A 52 -0.72 -3.71 -11.51
CA ARG A 52 -0.17 -4.96 -12.04
C ARG A 52 -1.26 -5.82 -12.67
N ALA A 53 -0.89 -6.58 -13.70
CA ALA A 53 -1.73 -7.66 -14.21
C ALA A 53 -1.60 -8.90 -13.32
N VAL A 54 -2.63 -9.74 -13.33
CA VAL A 54 -2.61 -11.03 -12.65
C VAL A 54 -2.28 -12.10 -13.69
N HIS A 55 -1.18 -12.80 -13.49
CA HIS A 55 -0.69 -13.90 -14.33
C HIS A 55 -0.98 -15.27 -13.70
N GLY A 56 -0.66 -16.34 -14.40
CA GLY A 56 -0.88 -17.70 -13.90
C GLY A 56 -0.12 -18.05 -12.62
N ASP A 57 1.01 -17.38 -12.39
CA ASP A 57 1.86 -17.49 -11.20
C ASP A 57 1.55 -16.41 -10.14
N GLY A 58 0.51 -15.62 -10.35
CA GLY A 58 0.02 -14.59 -9.44
C GLY A 58 0.38 -13.18 -9.83
N ILE A 59 0.69 -12.35 -8.85
CA ILE A 59 1.10 -10.96 -8.99
C ILE A 59 2.61 -10.90 -8.76
N VAL A 60 3.34 -10.18 -9.60
CA VAL A 60 4.78 -9.98 -9.45
C VAL A 60 5.09 -8.52 -9.14
N ILE A 61 5.79 -8.27 -8.03
CA ILE A 61 6.26 -6.95 -7.61
C ILE A 61 7.74 -7.04 -7.28
N GLU A 62 8.59 -6.27 -7.97
CA GLU A 62 10.04 -6.24 -7.75
C GLU A 62 10.67 -7.65 -7.71
N HIS A 63 10.29 -8.53 -8.64
CA HIS A 63 10.70 -9.94 -8.78
C HIS A 63 10.20 -10.89 -7.68
N VAL A 64 9.33 -10.44 -6.79
CA VAL A 64 8.69 -11.27 -5.76
C VAL A 64 7.29 -11.67 -6.19
N HIS A 65 6.94 -12.94 -6.01
CA HIS A 65 5.68 -13.53 -6.41
C HIS A 65 4.69 -13.59 -5.24
N PHE A 66 3.45 -13.14 -5.50
CA PHE A 66 2.33 -13.15 -4.56
C PHE A 66 1.19 -13.96 -5.14
N TYR A 67 0.65 -14.89 -4.36
CA TYR A 67 -0.45 -15.71 -4.82
C TYR A 67 -1.47 -16.01 -3.72
N HIS A 68 -2.74 -15.98 -4.11
CA HIS A 68 -3.87 -16.46 -3.33
C HIS A 68 -4.98 -16.92 -4.27
N ASP A 69 -5.80 -17.87 -3.85
CA ASP A 69 -6.86 -18.46 -4.69
C ASP A 69 -7.90 -17.44 -5.18
N VAL A 70 -8.10 -16.35 -4.46
CA VAL A 70 -8.95 -15.21 -4.88
C VAL A 70 -8.56 -14.68 -6.27
N LEU A 71 -7.29 -14.77 -6.65
CA LEU A 71 -6.78 -14.29 -7.93
C LEU A 71 -7.15 -15.22 -9.11
N ARG A 72 -7.57 -16.45 -8.86
CA ARG A 72 -7.78 -17.49 -9.89
C ARG A 72 -8.70 -17.02 -11.03
N ASN A 73 -9.81 -16.34 -10.69
CA ASN A 73 -10.77 -15.84 -11.67
C ASN A 73 -10.33 -14.57 -12.39
N LEU A 74 -9.19 -14.00 -11.99
CA LEU A 74 -8.64 -12.76 -12.52
C LEU A 74 -7.42 -12.99 -13.40
N ILE A 75 -6.91 -14.22 -13.43
CA ILE A 75 -5.74 -14.62 -14.21
C ILE A 75 -5.97 -14.31 -15.70
N ASN A 76 -5.00 -13.61 -16.30
CA ASN A 76 -4.99 -13.27 -17.73
C ASN A 76 -6.25 -12.52 -18.22
N LYS A 77 -7.01 -11.88 -17.31
CA LYS A 77 -8.09 -11.00 -17.76
C LYS A 77 -7.53 -9.88 -18.65
N LYS A 78 -8.22 -9.63 -19.75
CA LYS A 78 -7.86 -8.60 -20.72
C LYS A 78 -8.84 -7.43 -20.64
N GLU A 79 -8.35 -6.24 -20.88
CA GLU A 79 -9.13 -5.03 -21.13
C GLU A 79 -8.75 -4.51 -22.52
N GLY A 80 -9.58 -4.85 -23.51
CA GLY A 80 -9.25 -4.68 -24.92
C GLY A 80 -8.11 -5.64 -25.34
N SER A 81 -7.07 -5.10 -25.97
CA SER A 81 -5.88 -5.85 -26.42
C SER A 81 -4.78 -6.00 -25.36
N LYS A 82 -4.92 -5.36 -24.19
CA LYS A 82 -3.92 -5.35 -23.12
C LYS A 82 -4.40 -6.15 -21.91
N GLY A 83 -3.47 -6.64 -21.10
CA GLY A 83 -3.79 -7.24 -19.81
C GLY A 83 -4.45 -6.22 -18.88
N LYS A 84 -5.54 -6.61 -18.20
CA LYS A 84 -6.22 -5.75 -17.22
C LYS A 84 -5.30 -5.51 -16.03
N LEU A 85 -5.09 -4.24 -15.69
CA LEU A 85 -4.28 -3.83 -14.55
C LEU A 85 -5.16 -3.62 -13.32
N PHE A 86 -4.75 -4.21 -12.22
CA PHE A 86 -5.40 -4.09 -10.93
C PHE A 86 -4.55 -3.26 -9.96
N GLN A 87 -5.21 -2.60 -9.03
CA GLN A 87 -4.55 -1.85 -7.98
C GLN A 87 -4.14 -2.80 -6.85
N ILE A 88 -2.85 -2.77 -6.50
CA ILE A 88 -2.24 -3.59 -5.46
C ILE A 88 -1.61 -2.66 -4.44
N ASN A 89 -2.23 -2.52 -3.28
CA ASN A 89 -1.71 -1.71 -2.18
C ASN A 89 -0.71 -2.52 -1.35
N TYR A 90 0.28 -1.88 -0.77
CA TYR A 90 1.31 -2.57 0.02
C TYR A 90 1.80 -1.72 1.17
N ASN A 91 2.14 -2.37 2.29
CA ASN A 91 2.83 -1.70 3.39
C ASN A 91 4.34 -1.58 3.03
N PRO A 92 4.90 -0.36 2.92
CA PRO A 92 6.31 -0.22 2.56
C PRO A 92 7.30 -0.82 3.56
N ARG A 93 6.90 -0.96 4.83
CA ARG A 93 7.75 -1.52 5.88
C ARG A 93 7.76 -3.05 5.89
N ASP A 94 6.70 -3.65 5.38
CA ASP A 94 6.53 -5.10 5.34
C ASP A 94 5.68 -5.49 4.12
N ILE A 95 6.35 -6.01 3.10
CA ILE A 95 5.70 -6.45 1.87
C ILE A 95 5.36 -7.94 1.86
N SER A 96 5.42 -8.63 3.00
CA SER A 96 5.07 -10.06 3.07
C SER A 96 3.63 -10.34 2.65
N VAL A 97 2.76 -9.32 2.78
CA VAL A 97 1.39 -9.32 2.31
C VAL A 97 1.13 -8.06 1.50
N VAL A 98 0.55 -8.22 0.33
CA VAL A 98 0.03 -7.12 -0.48
C VAL A 98 -1.50 -7.20 -0.53
N TYR A 99 -2.16 -6.11 -0.84
CA TYR A 99 -3.61 -6.00 -0.78
C TYR A 99 -4.16 -5.75 -2.18
N PHE A 100 -4.80 -6.75 -2.74
CA PHE A 100 -5.49 -6.64 -4.02
C PHE A 100 -6.81 -5.89 -3.83
N TYR A 101 -7.01 -4.82 -4.59
CA TYR A 101 -8.29 -4.09 -4.58
C TYR A 101 -9.23 -4.64 -5.64
N ASP A 102 -10.37 -5.17 -5.21
CA ASP A 102 -11.46 -5.57 -6.10
C ASP A 102 -12.40 -4.36 -6.34
N PRO A 103 -12.49 -3.84 -7.56
CA PRO A 103 -13.33 -2.69 -7.86
C PRO A 103 -14.83 -3.00 -7.87
N GLU A 104 -15.23 -4.26 -8.06
CA GLU A 104 -16.64 -4.69 -8.07
C GLU A 104 -17.17 -4.79 -6.64
N LEU A 105 -16.40 -5.43 -5.75
CA LEU A 105 -16.74 -5.59 -4.34
C LEU A 105 -16.34 -4.38 -3.49
N LYS A 106 -15.46 -3.51 -4.00
CA LYS A 106 -14.84 -2.39 -3.28
C LYS A 106 -14.15 -2.82 -2.00
N LEU A 107 -13.51 -3.99 -2.02
CA LEU A 107 -12.82 -4.61 -0.90
C LEU A 107 -11.35 -4.85 -1.21
N TYR A 108 -10.54 -4.93 -0.15
CA TYR A 108 -9.13 -5.33 -0.22
C TYR A 108 -8.98 -6.77 0.22
N PHE A 109 -8.29 -7.57 -0.59
CA PHE A 109 -7.96 -8.95 -0.27
C PHE A 109 -6.47 -9.08 0.01
N PRO A 110 -6.08 -9.61 1.18
CA PRO A 110 -4.67 -9.84 1.50
C PRO A 110 -4.12 -10.99 0.64
N ILE A 111 -3.03 -10.75 -0.05
CA ILE A 111 -2.33 -11.71 -0.89
C ILE A 111 -0.92 -11.89 -0.33
N PRO A 112 -0.60 -13.02 0.30
CA PRO A 112 0.72 -13.29 0.86
C PRO A 112 1.74 -13.62 -0.24
N TYR A 113 3.01 -13.72 0.15
CA TYR A 113 4.03 -14.34 -0.67
C TYR A 113 3.57 -15.71 -1.17
N ARG A 114 3.90 -16.04 -2.41
CA ARG A 114 3.73 -17.39 -2.93
C ARG A 114 4.57 -18.40 -2.15
N ASN A 115 5.79 -18.02 -1.80
CA ASN A 115 6.65 -18.78 -0.89
C ASN A 115 6.52 -18.26 0.54
N THR A 116 5.64 -18.88 1.32
CA THR A 116 5.33 -18.47 2.71
C THR A 116 6.47 -18.69 3.70
N THR A 117 7.56 -19.37 3.30
CA THR A 117 8.75 -19.54 4.15
C THR A 117 9.64 -18.31 4.19
N ARG A 118 9.41 -17.33 3.31
CA ARG A 118 10.17 -16.09 3.27
C ARG A 118 9.88 -15.21 4.48
N LYS A 119 10.94 -14.60 5.01
CA LYS A 119 10.81 -13.61 6.08
C LYS A 119 10.26 -12.30 5.54
N PRO A 120 9.51 -11.54 6.37
CA PRO A 120 9.10 -10.20 6.02
C PRO A 120 10.30 -9.32 5.64
N ILE A 121 10.12 -8.51 4.60
CA ILE A 121 11.13 -7.56 4.12
C ILE A 121 10.47 -6.23 3.78
N SER A 122 11.19 -5.11 3.97
CA SER A 122 10.70 -3.82 3.51
C SER A 122 10.93 -3.62 2.01
N ILE A 123 10.12 -2.77 1.38
CA ILE A 123 10.31 -2.44 -0.05
C ILE A 123 11.67 -1.80 -0.31
N TRP A 124 12.19 -1.04 0.66
CA TRP A 124 13.50 -0.39 0.54
C TRP A 124 14.65 -1.41 0.57
N ASP A 125 14.58 -2.38 1.49
CA ASP A 125 15.57 -3.46 1.56
C ASP A 125 15.56 -4.32 0.31
N LEU A 126 14.37 -4.62 -0.22
CA LEU A 126 14.21 -5.36 -1.46
C LEU A 126 14.84 -4.62 -2.64
N ARG A 127 14.55 -3.32 -2.78
CA ARG A 127 15.15 -2.49 -3.82
C ARG A 127 16.67 -2.34 -3.67
N ALA A 128 17.14 -2.26 -2.44
CA ALA A 128 18.57 -2.20 -2.16
C ALA A 128 19.26 -3.54 -2.48
N ALA A 129 18.62 -4.70 -2.25
CA ALA A 129 19.13 -6.00 -2.66
C ALA A 129 19.15 -6.12 -4.20
N ASN A 130 18.10 -5.69 -4.87
CA ASN A 130 18.01 -5.67 -6.34
C ASN A 130 19.15 -4.80 -6.95
N LYS A 131 19.33 -3.59 -6.43
CA LYS A 131 20.44 -2.72 -6.85
C LYS A 131 21.80 -3.38 -6.66
N TYR A 132 22.04 -3.98 -5.50
CA TYR A 132 23.29 -4.69 -5.20
C TYR A 132 23.57 -5.82 -6.20
N LEU A 133 22.56 -6.60 -6.59
CA LEU A 133 22.73 -7.66 -7.57
C LEU A 133 23.05 -7.11 -8.97
N ARG A 134 22.36 -6.05 -9.39
CA ARG A 134 22.63 -5.36 -10.67
C ARG A 134 24.02 -4.75 -10.72
N ASP A 135 24.47 -4.12 -9.64
CA ASP A 135 25.81 -3.54 -9.55
C ASP A 135 26.92 -4.62 -9.64
N LYS A 136 26.57 -5.89 -9.34
CA LYS A 136 27.44 -7.07 -9.54
C LYS A 136 27.34 -7.68 -10.94
N GLY A 137 26.57 -7.10 -11.84
CA GLY A 137 26.40 -7.61 -13.20
C GLY A 137 25.47 -8.81 -13.33
N ILE A 138 24.63 -9.07 -12.31
CA ILE A 138 23.60 -10.12 -12.38
C ILE A 138 22.36 -9.52 -13.01
N GLU A 139 22.09 -9.88 -14.26
CA GLU A 139 20.95 -9.37 -15.03
C GLU A 139 19.68 -10.19 -14.81
N ASP A 140 19.80 -11.50 -14.66
CA ASP A 140 18.69 -12.41 -14.39
C ASP A 140 18.52 -12.57 -12.89
N ILE A 141 17.70 -11.68 -12.31
CA ILE A 141 17.45 -11.60 -10.88
C ILE A 141 16.17 -12.37 -10.56
N ASP A 142 16.31 -13.51 -9.91
CA ASP A 142 15.20 -14.26 -9.36
C ASP A 142 14.90 -13.89 -7.90
N GLU A 143 13.78 -14.39 -7.39
CA GLU A 143 13.33 -14.16 -6.02
C GLU A 143 14.34 -14.70 -4.99
N ASP A 144 14.93 -15.87 -5.23
CA ASP A 144 15.88 -16.52 -4.31
C ASP A 144 17.15 -15.70 -4.17
N ALA A 145 17.70 -15.21 -5.28
CA ALA A 145 18.87 -14.35 -5.30
C ALA A 145 18.63 -13.05 -4.51
N LEU A 146 17.43 -12.45 -4.62
CA LEU A 146 17.08 -11.24 -3.89
C LEU A 146 17.07 -11.45 -2.37
N PHE A 147 16.38 -12.49 -1.89
CA PHE A 147 16.32 -12.77 -0.47
C PHE A 147 17.69 -13.17 0.10
N LEU A 148 18.48 -13.95 -0.65
CA LEU A 148 19.85 -14.29 -0.26
C LEU A 148 20.76 -13.05 -0.20
N ALA A 149 20.66 -12.14 -1.16
CA ALA A 149 21.41 -10.88 -1.16
C ALA A 149 21.03 -10.01 0.04
N HIS A 150 19.74 -9.93 0.37
CA HIS A 150 19.25 -9.22 1.56
C HIS A 150 19.83 -9.80 2.86
N GLU A 151 19.82 -11.14 3.03
CA GLU A 151 20.38 -11.78 4.21
C GLU A 151 21.88 -11.56 4.35
N ARG A 152 22.63 -11.61 3.23
CA ARG A 152 24.07 -11.32 3.22
C ARG A 152 24.36 -9.89 3.65
N ARG A 153 23.58 -8.92 3.18
CA ARG A 153 23.73 -7.51 3.57
C ARG A 153 23.48 -7.28 5.05
N LYS A 154 22.46 -7.95 5.64
CA LYS A 154 22.20 -7.88 7.10
C LYS A 154 23.33 -8.43 7.97
N LYS A 155 24.13 -9.38 7.47
CA LYS A 155 25.27 -9.94 8.22
C LYS A 155 26.53 -9.07 8.19
N ILE A 156 26.57 -8.07 7.33
CA ILE A 156 27.75 -7.18 7.14
C ILE A 156 27.59 -5.88 7.97
N VAL A 157 26.40 -5.58 8.46
CA VAL A 157 26.08 -4.46 9.36
C VAL A 157 26.04 -4.96 10.81
#